data_bb7f736140312dd8465efd143695c49b
#
_entry.id   bb7f736140312dd8465efd143695c49b
#
_cell.length_a   1.000
_cell.length_b   1.000
_cell.length_c   1.000
_cell.angle_alpha   90.00
_cell.angle_beta   90.00
_cell.angle_gamma   90.00
#
_symmetry.space_group_name_H-M   'P 1'
#
loop_
_entity.id
_entity.type
_entity.pdbx_description
1 polymer ?
#
loop_
_entity_poly.entity_id
_entity_poly.type
_entity_poly.pdbx_seq_one_letter_code
_entity_poly.pdbx_strand_id
1 'polypeptide(L)'
;MQAPLPHNEGARVAALQAYRVLDTLPESTYDDLVQIASAICGTPTALISLVDTDRQWFKARVGLDSTETSRDVAFCAHAILNPSEVLTVPDATKDARFVENPLVAGDPGIRFYAGAPLVTPEGEGLGTLCVMDYVPRNLEPHQLLSLQALARQVMQHLEMRREIERTEDALMNVEGSLLEMEAYQRSLEQSHHELEVRTTTD
;
A
#
# COMPACT_ATOMS: atom_id res chain seq x y z
N MET A 1 12.24 13.47 -14.86
CA MET A 1 13.49 12.74 -14.47
C MET A 1 13.11 11.69 -13.44
N GLN A 2 13.67 10.48 -13.52
CA GLN A 2 13.45 9.40 -12.58
C GLN A 2 13.83 9.83 -11.15
N ALA A 3 13.01 9.46 -10.15
CA ALA A 3 13.34 9.70 -8.75
C ALA A 3 14.55 8.85 -8.31
N PRO A 4 15.47 9.38 -7.49
CA PRO A 4 16.48 8.54 -6.86
C PRO A 4 15.84 7.53 -5.93
N LEU A 5 16.52 6.42 -5.65
CA LEU A 5 16.08 5.46 -4.67
C LEU A 5 16.29 6.01 -3.25
N PRO A 6 15.34 5.79 -2.32
CA PRO A 6 15.58 6.03 -0.90
C PRO A 6 16.82 5.26 -0.40
N HIS A 7 17.53 5.80 0.58
CA HIS A 7 18.72 5.15 1.15
C HIS A 7 18.42 3.78 1.80
N ASN A 8 17.18 3.56 2.22
CA ASN A 8 16.65 2.36 2.88
C ASN A 8 15.71 1.55 1.95
N GLU A 9 15.87 1.65 0.63
CA GLU A 9 14.93 1.07 -0.34
C GLU A 9 14.62 -0.41 -0.08
N GLY A 10 15.61 -1.21 0.28
CA GLY A 10 15.37 -2.63 0.59
C GLY A 10 14.43 -2.83 1.77
N ALA A 11 14.59 -2.06 2.86
CA ALA A 11 13.71 -2.10 4.02
C ALA A 11 12.29 -1.61 3.67
N ARG A 12 12.19 -0.52 2.90
CA ARG A 12 10.94 0.05 2.43
C ARG A 12 10.13 -0.94 1.58
N VAL A 13 10.76 -1.59 0.61
CA VAL A 13 10.11 -2.60 -0.24
C VAL A 13 9.69 -3.81 0.60
N ALA A 14 10.54 -4.29 1.50
CA ALA A 14 10.18 -5.37 2.41
C ALA A 14 8.99 -5.00 3.31
N ALA A 15 8.94 -3.75 3.82
CA ALA A 15 7.81 -3.24 4.56
C ALA A 15 6.54 -3.24 3.69
N LEU A 16 6.58 -2.73 2.45
CA LEU A 16 5.43 -2.76 1.53
C LEU A 16 4.92 -4.18 1.30
N GLN A 17 5.82 -5.13 1.04
CA GLN A 17 5.46 -6.54 0.81
C GLN A 17 4.80 -7.18 2.04
N ALA A 18 5.21 -6.78 3.26
CA ALA A 18 4.63 -7.28 4.51
C ALA A 18 3.15 -6.88 4.71
N TYR A 19 2.66 -5.86 4.00
CA TYR A 19 1.23 -5.51 4.00
C TYR A 19 0.39 -6.40 3.07
N ARG A 20 0.99 -7.20 2.19
CA ARG A 20 0.30 -8.10 1.23
C ARG A 20 -0.85 -7.42 0.48
N VAL A 21 -0.71 -6.12 0.20
CA VAL A 21 -1.76 -5.29 -0.40
C VAL A 21 -1.66 -5.18 -1.92
N LEU A 22 -0.45 -5.41 -2.47
CA LEU A 22 -0.24 -5.34 -3.92
C LEU A 22 -1.04 -6.43 -4.63
N ASP A 23 -1.57 -6.08 -5.80
CA ASP A 23 -2.33 -6.96 -6.69
C ASP A 23 -3.62 -7.54 -6.05
N THR A 24 -4.12 -6.92 -4.98
CA THR A 24 -5.38 -7.32 -4.32
C THR A 24 -6.59 -6.69 -5.02
N LEU A 25 -7.76 -7.28 -4.81
CA LEU A 25 -9.02 -6.78 -5.35
C LEU A 25 -9.34 -5.37 -4.83
N PRO A 26 -10.14 -4.59 -5.57
CA PRO A 26 -10.68 -3.31 -5.09
C PRO A 26 -11.46 -3.48 -3.78
N GLU A 27 -11.40 -2.47 -2.93
CA GLU A 27 -12.10 -2.42 -1.64
C GLU A 27 -12.74 -1.03 -1.49
N SER A 28 -14.05 -1.00 -1.23
CA SER A 28 -14.84 0.24 -1.15
C SER A 28 -14.27 1.27 -0.18
N THR A 29 -13.68 0.81 0.92
CA THR A 29 -13.04 1.71 1.91
C THR A 29 -11.96 2.59 1.29
N TYR A 30 -11.12 2.05 0.42
CA TYR A 30 -10.09 2.84 -0.26
C TYR A 30 -10.67 3.67 -1.41
N ASP A 31 -11.69 3.15 -2.10
CA ASP A 31 -12.38 3.89 -3.16
C ASP A 31 -13.08 5.14 -2.61
N ASP A 32 -13.72 5.04 -1.45
CA ASP A 32 -14.34 6.18 -0.77
C ASP A 32 -13.30 7.26 -0.40
N LEU A 33 -12.13 6.85 0.10
CA LEU A 33 -11.07 7.79 0.49
C LEU A 33 -10.52 8.58 -0.69
N VAL A 34 -10.33 7.97 -1.87
CA VAL A 34 -9.90 8.71 -3.08
C VAL A 34 -11.00 9.62 -3.61
N GLN A 35 -12.26 9.23 -3.53
CA GLN A 35 -13.38 10.09 -3.91
C GLN A 35 -13.47 11.33 -3.02
N ILE A 36 -13.33 11.16 -1.70
CA ILE A 36 -13.32 12.27 -0.74
C ILE A 36 -12.12 13.19 -1.01
N ALA A 37 -10.92 12.64 -1.26
CA ALA A 37 -9.73 13.43 -1.58
C ALA A 37 -9.93 14.28 -2.85
N SER A 38 -10.45 13.67 -3.92
CA SER A 38 -10.79 14.35 -5.17
C SER A 38 -11.81 15.49 -4.93
N ALA A 39 -12.87 15.23 -4.19
CA ALA A 39 -13.93 16.21 -3.90
C ALA A 39 -13.41 17.39 -3.06
N ILE A 40 -12.64 17.13 -2.00
CA ILE A 40 -12.08 18.18 -1.11
C ILE A 40 -11.08 19.05 -1.89
N CYS A 41 -10.20 18.44 -2.71
CA CYS A 41 -9.19 19.17 -3.46
C CYS A 41 -9.74 19.78 -4.76
N GLY A 42 -10.94 19.40 -5.19
CA GLY A 42 -11.58 19.84 -6.43
C GLY A 42 -10.79 19.39 -7.67
N THR A 43 -10.19 18.21 -7.63
CA THR A 43 -9.35 17.66 -8.70
C THR A 43 -10.06 16.51 -9.42
N PRO A 44 -9.86 16.34 -10.73
CA PRO A 44 -10.50 15.25 -11.48
C PRO A 44 -9.92 13.87 -11.15
N THR A 45 -8.70 13.81 -10.61
CA THR A 45 -7.99 12.55 -10.36
C THR A 45 -7.47 12.49 -8.93
N ALA A 46 -7.71 11.36 -8.27
CA ALA A 46 -7.10 11.01 -6.98
C ALA A 46 -6.75 9.53 -6.93
N LEU A 47 -5.64 9.18 -6.29
CA LEU A 47 -5.12 7.82 -6.23
C LEU A 47 -4.61 7.48 -4.82
N ILE A 48 -4.81 6.23 -4.40
CA ILE A 48 -3.94 5.57 -3.42
C ILE A 48 -2.92 4.77 -4.21
N SER A 49 -1.69 5.27 -4.24
CA SER A 49 -0.58 4.76 -5.03
C SER A 49 0.48 4.15 -4.12
N LEU A 50 0.89 2.93 -4.40
CA LEU A 50 1.96 2.22 -3.70
C LEU A 50 3.16 2.07 -4.64
N VAL A 51 4.35 2.42 -4.15
CA VAL A 51 5.59 2.44 -4.95
C VAL A 51 6.34 1.14 -4.71
N ASP A 52 6.26 0.23 -5.67
CA ASP A 52 6.97 -1.05 -5.68
C ASP A 52 8.41 -0.89 -6.24
N THR A 53 9.09 -1.98 -6.54
CA THR A 53 10.48 -2.00 -7.02
C THR A 53 10.64 -1.28 -8.36
N ASP A 54 9.76 -1.57 -9.32
CA ASP A 54 9.84 -1.10 -10.72
C ASP A 54 8.54 -0.42 -11.21
N ARG A 55 7.48 -0.50 -10.43
CA ARG A 55 6.17 0.07 -10.74
C ARG A 55 5.61 0.88 -9.58
N GLN A 56 4.64 1.70 -9.90
CA GLN A 56 3.70 2.27 -8.95
C GLN A 56 2.34 1.63 -9.23
N TRP A 57 1.77 0.96 -8.23
CA TRP A 57 0.50 0.25 -8.31
C TRP A 57 -0.60 1.03 -7.58
N PHE A 58 -1.84 1.02 -8.12
CA PHE A 58 -2.94 1.80 -7.56
C PHE A 58 -3.93 0.91 -6.83
N LYS A 59 -3.97 1.02 -5.49
CA LYS A 59 -4.96 0.33 -4.65
C LYS A 59 -6.37 0.87 -4.89
N ALA A 60 -6.50 2.18 -5.06
CA ALA A 60 -7.77 2.85 -5.40
C ALA A 60 -7.49 4.03 -6.31
N ARG A 61 -8.46 4.37 -7.15
CA ARG A 61 -8.32 5.45 -8.12
C ARG A 61 -9.67 6.04 -8.53
N VAL A 62 -9.67 7.33 -8.83
CA VAL A 62 -10.75 8.06 -9.51
C VAL A 62 -10.15 8.92 -10.61
N GLY A 63 -10.83 8.99 -11.75
CA GLY A 63 -10.39 9.80 -12.91
C GLY A 63 -9.19 9.23 -13.67
N LEU A 64 -8.87 7.94 -13.50
CA LEU A 64 -7.81 7.25 -14.21
C LEU A 64 -8.18 5.78 -14.45
N ASP A 65 -8.02 5.27 -15.68
CA ASP A 65 -8.33 3.88 -16.03
C ASP A 65 -7.18 2.92 -15.73
N SER A 66 -5.92 3.37 -15.84
CA SER A 66 -4.74 2.55 -15.57
C SER A 66 -4.71 2.08 -14.12
N THR A 67 -4.26 0.83 -13.91
CA THR A 67 -4.09 0.22 -12.58
C THR A 67 -2.67 0.39 -12.03
N GLU A 68 -1.73 0.74 -12.88
CA GLU A 68 -0.32 0.93 -12.52
C GLU A 68 0.40 1.77 -13.59
N THR A 69 1.58 2.25 -13.24
CA THR A 69 2.54 2.88 -14.18
C THR A 69 3.96 2.45 -13.82
N SER A 70 4.92 2.67 -14.73
CA SER A 70 6.34 2.52 -14.38
C SER A 70 6.72 3.47 -13.23
N ARG A 71 7.55 2.99 -12.33
CA ARG A 71 8.13 3.79 -11.25
C ARG A 71 8.95 4.97 -11.78
N ASP A 72 9.57 4.84 -12.94
CA ASP A 72 10.44 5.86 -13.54
C ASP A 72 9.72 7.18 -13.84
N VAL A 73 8.41 7.11 -14.10
CA VAL A 73 7.58 8.30 -14.38
C VAL A 73 6.74 8.73 -13.17
N ALA A 74 6.87 8.03 -12.04
CA ALA A 74 6.01 8.21 -10.89
C ALA A 74 6.35 9.47 -10.08
N PHE A 75 5.40 10.40 -9.94
CA PHE A 75 5.48 11.52 -8.99
C PHE A 75 5.57 11.02 -7.54
N CYS A 76 4.86 9.94 -7.22
CA CYS A 76 4.85 9.34 -5.89
C CYS A 76 6.23 8.82 -5.47
N ALA A 77 7.07 8.39 -6.43
CA ALA A 77 8.45 7.98 -6.15
C ALA A 77 9.32 9.14 -5.65
N HIS A 78 9.01 10.39 -6.04
CA HIS A 78 9.64 11.57 -5.47
C HIS A 78 9.08 11.93 -4.09
N ALA A 79 7.77 11.73 -3.87
CA ALA A 79 7.13 12.05 -2.60
C ALA A 79 7.63 11.19 -1.44
N ILE A 80 7.87 9.89 -1.66
CA ILE A 80 8.37 8.98 -0.63
C ILE A 80 9.80 9.28 -0.16
N LEU A 81 10.54 10.14 -0.86
CA LEU A 81 11.89 10.55 -0.44
C LEU A 81 11.87 11.47 0.80
N ASN A 82 10.77 12.19 1.00
CA ASN A 82 10.53 12.99 2.21
C ASN A 82 9.16 12.64 2.81
N PRO A 83 9.09 11.55 3.59
CA PRO A 83 7.82 11.03 4.10
C PRO A 83 7.15 11.95 5.14
N SER A 84 7.82 12.99 5.61
CA SER A 84 7.28 13.94 6.60
C SER A 84 6.42 15.06 5.99
N GLU A 85 6.46 15.25 4.66
CA GLU A 85 5.83 16.40 4.00
C GLU A 85 4.98 15.98 2.81
N VAL A 86 3.93 16.77 2.55
CA VAL A 86 3.17 16.65 1.29
C VAL A 86 4.01 17.19 0.15
N LEU A 87 4.30 16.36 -0.85
CA LEU A 87 4.90 16.86 -2.08
C LEU A 87 3.84 17.61 -2.89
N THR A 88 4.05 18.90 -3.10
CA THR A 88 3.17 19.73 -3.95
C THR A 88 3.93 20.23 -5.18
N VAL A 89 3.33 20.04 -6.35
CA VAL A 89 3.83 20.50 -7.65
C VAL A 89 2.71 21.32 -8.29
N PRO A 90 2.72 22.68 -8.10
CA PRO A 90 1.66 23.55 -8.60
C PRO A 90 1.54 23.62 -10.12
N ASP A 91 2.68 23.51 -10.82
CA ASP A 91 2.76 23.47 -12.28
C ASP A 91 3.94 22.58 -12.69
N ALA A 92 3.64 21.35 -13.08
CA ALA A 92 4.63 20.34 -13.44
C ALA A 92 5.48 20.74 -14.68
N THR A 93 4.98 21.65 -15.53
CA THR A 93 5.75 22.16 -16.68
C THR A 93 6.87 23.12 -16.28
N LYS A 94 6.85 23.61 -15.04
CA LYS A 94 7.85 24.52 -14.47
C LYS A 94 8.74 23.85 -13.41
N ASP A 95 8.47 22.61 -13.07
CA ASP A 95 9.25 21.85 -12.09
C ASP A 95 10.34 21.05 -12.82
N ALA A 96 11.61 21.33 -12.50
CA ALA A 96 12.75 20.69 -13.14
C ALA A 96 12.78 19.16 -13.00
N ARG A 97 12.08 18.60 -12.01
CA ARG A 97 11.95 17.14 -11.81
C ARG A 97 11.01 16.50 -12.83
N PHE A 98 10.00 17.28 -13.32
CA PHE A 98 8.86 16.73 -14.04
C PHE A 98 8.65 17.30 -15.43
N VAL A 99 9.31 18.41 -15.82
CA VAL A 99 9.10 19.07 -17.12
C VAL A 99 9.32 18.13 -18.31
N GLU A 100 10.25 17.20 -18.23
CA GLU A 100 10.54 16.20 -19.28
C GLU A 100 9.81 14.86 -19.05
N ASN A 101 8.97 14.75 -18.00
CA ASN A 101 8.26 13.52 -17.70
C ASN A 101 7.22 13.25 -18.81
N PRO A 102 7.15 12.03 -19.37
CA PRO A 102 6.16 11.68 -20.41
C PRO A 102 4.72 11.98 -20.02
N LEU A 103 4.36 11.85 -18.74
CA LEU A 103 3.02 12.16 -18.22
C LEU A 103 2.73 13.67 -18.17
N VAL A 104 3.75 14.53 -18.30
CA VAL A 104 3.64 15.99 -18.34
C VAL A 104 3.78 16.50 -19.78
N ALA A 105 4.80 16.04 -20.51
CA ALA A 105 5.10 16.49 -21.88
C ALA A 105 4.15 15.87 -22.92
N GLY A 106 3.61 14.67 -22.62
CA GLY A 106 2.70 13.92 -23.47
C GLY A 106 1.30 13.75 -22.87
N ASP A 107 0.64 12.67 -23.20
CA ASP A 107 -0.65 12.28 -22.64
C ASP A 107 -0.44 11.58 -21.28
N PRO A 108 -1.20 11.90 -20.23
CA PRO A 108 -2.41 12.74 -20.15
C PRO A 108 -2.17 14.25 -19.96
N GLY A 109 -0.92 14.70 -19.87
CA GLY A 109 -0.59 16.10 -19.72
C GLY A 109 -0.81 16.65 -18.31
N ILE A 110 -0.32 15.95 -17.29
CA ILE A 110 -0.43 16.37 -15.89
C ILE A 110 0.21 17.76 -15.71
N ARG A 111 -0.49 18.66 -15.01
CA ARG A 111 -0.02 20.01 -14.67
C ARG A 111 0.14 20.21 -13.17
N PHE A 112 -0.72 19.60 -12.39
CA PHE A 112 -0.73 19.72 -10.95
C PHE A 112 -0.63 18.35 -10.28
N TYR A 113 0.13 18.26 -9.19
CA TYR A 113 0.19 17.09 -8.31
C TYR A 113 0.31 17.53 -6.85
N ALA A 114 -0.41 16.86 -5.96
CA ALA A 114 -0.16 16.90 -4.53
C ALA A 114 -0.29 15.50 -3.94
N GLY A 115 0.74 15.02 -3.23
CA GLY A 115 0.78 13.69 -2.66
C GLY A 115 1.20 13.71 -1.19
N ALA A 116 0.31 13.21 -0.33
CA ALA A 116 0.59 12.96 1.08
C ALA A 116 1.17 11.55 1.24
N PRO A 117 2.39 11.40 1.78
CA PRO A 117 3.01 10.09 1.93
C PRO A 117 2.23 9.16 2.85
N LEU A 118 2.19 7.88 2.48
CA LEU A 118 1.70 6.77 3.29
C LEU A 118 2.88 6.21 4.07
N VAL A 119 2.94 6.50 5.35
CA VAL A 119 4.11 6.25 6.20
C VAL A 119 3.80 5.20 7.25
N THR A 120 4.64 4.16 7.33
CA THR A 120 4.51 3.13 8.37
C THR A 120 4.87 3.68 9.75
N PRO A 121 4.52 2.97 10.85
CA PRO A 121 4.96 3.35 12.20
C PRO A 121 6.50 3.43 12.33
N GLU A 122 7.22 2.68 11.52
CA GLU A 122 8.69 2.65 11.48
C GLU A 122 9.29 3.81 10.66
N GLY A 123 8.45 4.59 9.96
CA GLY A 123 8.86 5.75 9.16
C GLY A 123 9.11 5.47 7.68
N GLU A 124 8.75 4.28 7.18
CA GLU A 124 8.92 3.92 5.76
C GLU A 124 7.79 4.51 4.90
N GLY A 125 8.15 5.22 3.83
CA GLY A 125 7.19 5.73 2.85
C GLY A 125 6.80 4.65 1.84
N LEU A 126 5.59 4.12 1.94
CA LEU A 126 5.12 3.05 1.05
C LEU A 126 4.58 3.58 -0.29
N GLY A 127 4.12 4.80 -0.30
CA GLY A 127 3.45 5.42 -1.44
C GLY A 127 2.79 6.72 -1.04
N THR A 128 1.70 7.10 -1.72
CA THR A 128 0.97 8.34 -1.42
C THR A 128 -0.55 8.18 -1.59
N LEU A 129 -1.31 8.94 -0.80
CA LEU A 129 -2.61 9.42 -1.24
C LEU A 129 -2.37 10.72 -2.02
N CYS A 130 -2.67 10.74 -3.31
CA CYS A 130 -2.38 11.89 -4.15
C CYS A 130 -3.58 12.35 -4.97
N VAL A 131 -3.54 13.62 -5.35
CA VAL A 131 -4.49 14.27 -6.24
C VAL A 131 -3.75 14.92 -7.41
N MET A 132 -4.35 14.90 -8.60
CA MET A 132 -3.75 15.42 -9.82
C MET A 132 -4.77 16.19 -10.64
N ASP A 133 -4.27 17.14 -11.44
CA ASP A 133 -5.06 17.87 -12.41
C ASP A 133 -4.27 18.16 -13.70
N TYR A 134 -5.01 18.43 -14.76
CA TYR A 134 -4.49 18.80 -16.09
C TYR A 134 -4.40 20.31 -16.30
N VAL A 135 -4.67 21.08 -15.24
CA VAL A 135 -4.43 22.52 -15.13
C VAL A 135 -3.58 22.84 -13.90
N PRO A 136 -2.73 23.86 -13.93
CA PRO A 136 -1.98 24.29 -12.76
C PRO A 136 -2.92 24.68 -11.60
N ARG A 137 -2.53 24.34 -10.36
CA ARG A 137 -3.31 24.62 -9.13
C ARG A 137 -2.41 24.95 -7.95
N ASN A 138 -3.03 25.56 -6.95
CA ASN A 138 -2.51 25.61 -5.59
C ASN A 138 -3.59 25.09 -4.65
N LEU A 139 -3.23 24.21 -3.72
CA LEU A 139 -4.14 23.79 -2.67
C LEU A 139 -4.10 24.78 -1.51
N GLU A 140 -5.27 25.03 -0.97
CA GLU A 140 -5.41 25.81 0.26
C GLU A 140 -4.89 25.01 1.48
N PRO A 141 -4.46 25.66 2.56
CA PRO A 141 -3.95 24.96 3.74
C PRO A 141 -4.88 23.90 4.30
N HIS A 142 -6.19 24.13 4.28
CA HIS A 142 -7.17 23.16 4.77
C HIS A 142 -7.26 21.91 3.88
N GLN A 143 -7.04 22.04 2.57
CA GLN A 143 -7.01 20.91 1.63
C GLN A 143 -5.77 20.04 1.87
N LEU A 144 -4.61 20.66 2.10
CA LEU A 144 -3.38 19.95 2.43
C LEU A 144 -3.51 19.17 3.75
N LEU A 145 -4.08 19.80 4.78
CA LEU A 145 -4.35 19.16 6.06
C LEU A 145 -5.32 17.98 5.91
N SER A 146 -6.37 18.15 5.10
CA SER A 146 -7.33 17.08 4.80
C SER A 146 -6.68 15.91 4.07
N LEU A 147 -5.83 16.19 3.08
CA LEU A 147 -5.11 15.16 2.34
C LEU A 147 -4.19 14.36 3.26
N GLN A 148 -3.46 15.02 4.17
CA GLN A 148 -2.66 14.36 5.20
C GLN A 148 -3.51 13.52 6.16
N ALA A 149 -4.67 14.03 6.58
CA ALA A 149 -5.58 13.29 7.46
C ALA A 149 -6.09 12.01 6.78
N LEU A 150 -6.51 12.10 5.52
CA LEU A 150 -6.96 10.96 4.72
C LEU A 150 -5.81 9.95 4.49
N ALA A 151 -4.58 10.41 4.24
CA ALA A 151 -3.41 9.53 4.12
C ALA A 151 -3.17 8.72 5.40
N ARG A 152 -3.34 9.34 6.58
CA ARG A 152 -3.29 8.59 7.85
C ARG A 152 -4.42 7.57 7.97
N GLN A 153 -5.64 7.86 7.48
CA GLN A 153 -6.73 6.88 7.45
C GLN A 153 -6.40 5.70 6.53
N VAL A 154 -5.83 5.96 5.35
CA VAL A 154 -5.33 4.88 4.47
C VAL A 154 -4.36 3.99 5.22
N MET A 155 -3.37 4.56 5.92
CA MET A 155 -2.41 3.78 6.70
C MET A 155 -3.06 2.98 7.82
N GLN A 156 -4.03 3.55 8.54
CA GLN A 156 -4.77 2.82 9.59
C GLN A 156 -5.50 1.59 9.01
N HIS A 157 -6.12 1.71 7.85
CA HIS A 157 -6.77 0.58 7.19
C HIS A 157 -5.76 -0.48 6.72
N LEU A 158 -4.61 -0.06 6.20
CA LEU A 158 -3.54 -0.98 5.84
C LEU A 158 -2.99 -1.74 7.06
N GLU A 159 -2.79 -1.05 8.20
CA GLU A 159 -2.37 -1.68 9.46
C GLU A 159 -3.41 -2.68 9.97
N MET A 160 -4.68 -2.31 9.98
CA MET A 160 -5.76 -3.24 10.38
C MET A 160 -5.81 -4.49 9.49
N ARG A 161 -5.68 -4.31 8.16
CA ARG A 161 -5.62 -5.42 7.21
C ARG A 161 -4.44 -6.35 7.55
N ARG A 162 -3.25 -5.80 7.73
CA ARG A 162 -2.05 -6.56 8.09
C ARG A 162 -2.21 -7.35 9.39
N GLU A 163 -2.86 -6.76 10.39
CA GLU A 163 -3.09 -7.43 11.67
C GLU A 163 -4.12 -8.56 11.56
N ILE A 164 -5.19 -8.37 10.79
CA ILE A 164 -6.16 -9.43 10.49
C ILE A 164 -5.46 -10.60 9.81
N GLU A 165 -4.70 -10.38 8.75
CA GLU A 165 -3.97 -11.44 8.04
C GLU A 165 -2.99 -12.18 8.94
N ARG A 166 -2.26 -11.47 9.81
CA ARG A 166 -1.36 -12.10 10.80
C ARG A 166 -2.10 -12.99 11.79
N THR A 167 -3.28 -12.53 12.24
CA THR A 167 -4.10 -13.28 13.17
C THR A 167 -4.67 -14.54 12.52
N GLU A 168 -5.11 -14.44 11.27
CA GLU A 168 -5.58 -15.59 10.48
C GLU A 168 -4.47 -16.62 10.24
N ASP A 169 -3.27 -16.19 9.84
CA ASP A 169 -2.09 -17.04 9.68
C ASP A 169 -1.74 -17.76 11.01
N ALA A 170 -1.81 -17.04 12.15
CA ALA A 170 -1.54 -17.62 13.47
C ALA A 170 -2.59 -18.66 13.86
N LEU A 171 -3.87 -18.41 13.61
CA LEU A 171 -4.95 -19.35 13.86
C LEU A 171 -4.80 -20.63 13.03
N MET A 172 -4.52 -20.51 11.74
CA MET A 172 -4.27 -21.68 10.88
C MET A 172 -3.10 -22.54 11.38
N ASN A 173 -2.03 -21.92 11.86
CA ASN A 173 -0.88 -22.63 12.44
C ASN A 173 -1.26 -23.38 13.73
N VAL A 174 -2.07 -22.78 14.61
CA VAL A 174 -2.56 -23.43 15.84
C VAL A 174 -3.47 -24.60 15.50
N GLU A 175 -4.42 -24.44 14.57
CA GLU A 175 -5.31 -25.51 14.12
C GLU A 175 -4.53 -26.68 13.53
N GLY A 176 -3.53 -26.41 12.68
CA GLY A 176 -2.63 -27.42 12.13
C GLY A 176 -1.90 -28.21 13.22
N SER A 177 -1.35 -27.51 14.22
CA SER A 177 -0.65 -28.13 15.35
C SER A 177 -1.57 -28.98 16.22
N LEU A 178 -2.82 -28.56 16.41
CA LEU A 178 -3.83 -29.36 17.15
C LEU A 178 -4.17 -30.66 16.41
N LEU A 179 -4.37 -30.60 15.09
CA LEU A 179 -4.66 -31.79 14.29
C LEU A 179 -3.50 -32.81 14.32
N GLU A 180 -2.24 -32.32 14.27
CA GLU A 180 -1.05 -33.18 14.42
C GLU A 180 -0.99 -33.83 15.79
N MET A 181 -1.30 -33.08 16.86
CA MET A 181 -1.31 -33.61 18.24
C MET A 181 -2.39 -34.65 18.43
N GLU A 182 -3.60 -34.45 17.91
CA GLU A 182 -4.67 -35.44 17.94
C GLU A 182 -4.32 -36.70 17.15
N ALA A 183 -3.67 -36.57 16.01
CA ALA A 183 -3.19 -37.71 15.23
C ALA A 183 -2.14 -38.53 16.02
N TYR A 184 -1.21 -37.85 16.68
CA TYR A 184 -0.20 -38.47 17.50
C TYR A 184 -0.79 -39.18 18.73
N GLN A 185 -1.75 -38.56 19.42
CA GLN A 185 -2.48 -39.20 20.53
C GLN A 185 -3.17 -40.49 20.09
N ARG A 186 -3.91 -40.47 18.98
CA ARG A 186 -4.56 -41.68 18.44
C ARG A 186 -3.57 -42.78 18.12
N SER A 187 -2.39 -42.45 17.58
CA SER A 187 -1.32 -43.41 17.30
C SER A 187 -0.76 -44.03 18.58
N LEU A 188 -0.58 -43.23 19.65
CA LEU A 188 -0.14 -43.73 20.96
C LEU A 188 -1.17 -44.67 21.61
N GLU A 189 -2.45 -44.30 21.60
CA GLU A 189 -3.55 -45.13 22.13
C GLU A 189 -3.61 -46.48 21.39
N GLN A 190 -3.46 -46.44 20.07
CA GLN A 190 -3.43 -47.67 19.27
C GLN A 190 -2.23 -48.57 19.61
N SER A 191 -1.04 -48.00 19.74
CA SER A 191 0.18 -48.71 20.14
C SER A 191 0.06 -49.29 21.56
N HIS A 192 -0.54 -48.55 22.48
CA HIS A 192 -0.77 -48.99 23.85
C HIS A 192 -1.73 -50.16 23.89
N HIS A 193 -2.84 -50.09 23.16
CA HIS A 193 -3.80 -51.17 23.03
C HIS A 193 -3.21 -52.46 22.45
N GLU A 194 -2.36 -52.35 21.42
CA GLU A 194 -1.64 -53.48 20.82
C GLU A 194 -0.69 -54.16 21.82
N LEU A 195 -0.04 -53.38 22.69
CA LEU A 195 0.83 -53.91 23.76
C LEU A 195 0.04 -54.63 24.86
N GLU A 196 -1.09 -54.07 25.28
CA GLU A 196 -1.96 -54.70 26.29
C GLU A 196 -2.56 -56.05 25.82
N VAL A 197 -2.99 -56.12 24.55
CA VAL A 197 -3.49 -57.36 23.96
C VAL A 197 -2.39 -58.43 23.90
N ARG A 198 -1.15 -58.07 23.61
CA ARG A 198 -0.02 -59.01 23.60
C ARG A 198 0.33 -59.56 24.99
N THR A 199 0.23 -58.72 26.03
CA THR A 199 0.56 -59.14 27.40
C THR A 199 -0.52 -59.97 28.08
N THR A 200 -1.75 -59.99 27.55
CA THR A 200 -2.88 -60.79 28.08
C THR A 200 -3.07 -62.12 27.40
N THR A 201 -2.29 -62.44 26.38
CA THR A 201 -2.43 -63.66 25.56
C THR A 201 -1.29 -64.68 25.79
N ASP A 202 -0.29 -64.36 26.63
CA ASP A 202 0.75 -65.24 27.16
C ASP A 202 0.41 -65.67 28.58
#